data_ad51da9368236d6208e5ea5b49a916f1
#
_entry.id   ad51da9368236d6208e5ea5b49a916f1
#
_cell.length_a   1.000
_cell.length_b   1.000
_cell.length_c   1.000
_cell.angle_alpha   90.00
_cell.angle_beta   90.00
_cell.angle_gamma   90.00
#
_symmetry.space_group_name_H-M   'P 1'
#
loop_
_entity.id
_entity.type
_entity.pdbx_description
1 polymer ?
#
loop_
_entity_poly.entity_id
_entity_poly.type
_entity_poly.pdbx_seq_one_letter_code
_entity_poly.pdbx_strand_id
1 'polypeptide(L)'
;MSGRTRESVSTVLKAAGVASILGWVLVLSTGPALAEPDPAPGDPGVVAGPAEPPAPGLPPAPDPLAVPVFAGPAAAQDPTPFTGTAPFGPPSFVPANGSTVGVAQPIIINFPGLVDDSGAAESAVHVSSVPPVPGKFYWMTPTQLRWRPLNFWPAHTAVTVDAGGTVSSFQTGDSVLATADDATHQLTVTRNGAVEKTIPMSMGMSAGGHQTPNGIYYVQEKMPSVVMDSSTYGVPVNSTYGYKTTVELAVRFDDSGDFVHSAPWSVDDQGKRDVSHGCINISPANARWFFDNFGAGDPIVVYNSTGTYSRHDGSNDWQS
;
A
#
# COMPACT_ATOMS: atom_id res chain seq x y z
N MET A 1 -54.92 -38.95 8.17
CA MET A 1 -55.19 -38.58 6.77
C MET A 1 -53.94 -37.91 6.27
N SER A 2 -53.13 -38.71 5.65
CA SER A 2 -52.68 -38.79 4.25
C SER A 2 -51.86 -37.53 3.87
N GLY A 3 -50.58 -37.44 3.91
CA GLY A 3 -49.54 -38.31 3.30
C GLY A 3 -49.32 -37.94 1.86
N ARG A 4 -48.21 -37.33 1.49
CA ARG A 4 -47.52 -37.57 0.20
C ARG A 4 -46.10 -36.96 0.21
N THR A 5 -45.13 -37.82 0.40
CA THR A 5 -43.75 -37.70 -0.02
C THR A 5 -43.64 -37.56 -1.53
N ARG A 6 -42.82 -36.65 -2.01
CA ARG A 6 -42.33 -36.66 -3.42
C ARG A 6 -40.83 -36.92 -3.41
N GLU A 7 -40.48 -38.08 -3.86
CA GLU A 7 -39.14 -38.46 -4.28
C GLU A 7 -38.77 -37.74 -5.59
N SER A 8 -37.55 -37.20 -5.64
CA SER A 8 -36.98 -36.64 -6.85
C SER A 8 -35.91 -37.58 -7.39
N VAL A 9 -36.18 -38.17 -8.55
CA VAL A 9 -35.32 -39.08 -9.27
C VAL A 9 -34.20 -38.34 -9.96
N SER A 10 -32.95 -38.72 -9.64
CA SER A 10 -31.74 -38.19 -10.28
C SER A 10 -31.44 -39.03 -11.54
N THR A 11 -31.48 -38.38 -12.70
CA THR A 11 -31.14 -39.02 -13.99
C THR A 11 -29.67 -38.78 -14.29
N VAL A 12 -28.88 -39.86 -14.29
CA VAL A 12 -27.49 -39.88 -14.72
C VAL A 12 -27.44 -40.02 -16.23
N LEU A 13 -26.94 -39.03 -16.95
CA LEU A 13 -26.63 -39.17 -18.39
C LEU A 13 -25.14 -39.52 -18.55
N LYS A 14 -24.88 -40.72 -19.05
CA LYS A 14 -23.58 -41.15 -19.59
C LYS A 14 -23.46 -40.64 -21.03
N ALA A 15 -22.44 -39.81 -21.30
CA ALA A 15 -22.05 -39.50 -22.67
C ALA A 15 -20.76 -40.25 -23.02
N ALA A 16 -20.83 -41.03 -24.07
CA ALA A 16 -19.74 -41.84 -24.62
C ALA A 16 -18.77 -40.94 -25.41
N GLY A 17 -17.48 -41.20 -25.24
CA GLY A 17 -16.43 -40.51 -25.97
C GLY A 17 -16.28 -40.99 -27.41
N VAL A 18 -16.00 -40.05 -28.31
CA VAL A 18 -15.44 -40.32 -29.64
C VAL A 18 -14.09 -39.64 -29.72
N ALA A 19 -13.04 -40.46 -29.80
CA ALA A 19 -11.68 -39.99 -30.02
C ALA A 19 -11.48 -39.71 -31.52
N SER A 20 -11.26 -38.47 -31.88
CA SER A 20 -10.79 -38.10 -33.23
C SER A 20 -9.29 -37.77 -33.17
N ILE A 21 -8.50 -38.61 -33.80
CA ILE A 21 -7.09 -38.44 -34.05
C ILE A 21 -6.95 -37.52 -35.27
N LEU A 22 -6.54 -36.23 -35.04
CA LEU A 22 -6.07 -35.37 -36.13
C LEU A 22 -4.55 -35.33 -36.08
N GLY A 23 -3.94 -35.92 -37.14
CA GLY A 23 -2.51 -35.88 -37.38
C GLY A 23 -2.07 -34.47 -37.72
N TRP A 24 -1.02 -33.97 -37.04
CA TRP A 24 -0.30 -32.74 -37.39
C TRP A 24 0.74 -33.06 -38.46
N VAL A 25 0.58 -32.52 -39.65
CA VAL A 25 1.62 -32.48 -40.69
C VAL A 25 2.53 -31.31 -40.36
N LEU A 26 3.78 -31.61 -40.02
CA LEU A 26 4.85 -30.62 -39.83
C LEU A 26 5.34 -30.16 -41.19
N VAL A 27 4.94 -28.97 -41.62
CA VAL A 27 5.50 -28.35 -42.85
C VAL A 27 6.74 -27.51 -42.38
N LEU A 28 7.92 -28.02 -42.67
CA LEU A 28 9.19 -27.28 -42.55
C LEU A 28 9.25 -26.32 -43.73
N SER A 29 8.99 -25.02 -43.50
CA SER A 29 9.28 -23.97 -44.46
C SER A 29 10.72 -23.48 -44.21
N THR A 30 11.63 -23.82 -45.15
CA THR A 30 12.95 -23.21 -45.25
C THR A 30 12.78 -21.83 -45.87
N GLY A 31 12.78 -20.76 -45.04
CA GLY A 31 12.91 -19.38 -45.48
C GLY A 31 14.38 -19.06 -45.83
N PRO A 32 14.66 -18.17 -46.78
CA PRO A 32 16.02 -17.82 -47.12
C PRO A 32 16.72 -17.08 -45.97
N ALA A 33 17.98 -17.46 -45.71
CA ALA A 33 18.85 -16.77 -44.79
C ALA A 33 19.04 -15.31 -45.22
N LEU A 34 18.67 -14.37 -44.37
CA LEU A 34 19.04 -12.96 -44.54
C LEU A 34 20.54 -12.84 -44.23
N ALA A 35 21.30 -12.34 -45.19
CA ALA A 35 22.72 -12.03 -45.03
C ALA A 35 22.87 -10.90 -43.98
N GLU A 36 23.82 -11.07 -43.06
CA GLU A 36 24.26 -9.99 -42.17
C GLU A 36 24.76 -8.80 -43.00
N PRO A 37 24.44 -7.55 -42.61
CA PRO A 37 25.02 -6.37 -43.25
C PRO A 37 26.51 -6.25 -42.87
N ASP A 38 27.33 -5.94 -43.86
CA ASP A 38 28.77 -5.63 -43.72
C ASP A 38 28.99 -4.49 -42.70
N PRO A 39 30.07 -4.53 -41.90
CA PRO A 39 30.41 -3.43 -41.00
C PRO A 39 30.75 -2.18 -41.77
N ALA A 40 30.16 -1.06 -41.41
CA ALA A 40 30.42 0.26 -41.97
C ALA A 40 31.89 0.66 -41.78
N PRO A 41 32.49 1.39 -42.76
CA PRO A 41 33.88 1.84 -42.68
C PRO A 41 34.10 2.79 -41.50
N GLY A 42 35.19 2.58 -40.79
CA GLY A 42 35.53 3.28 -39.55
C GLY A 42 35.57 4.81 -39.70
N ASP A 43 34.95 5.47 -38.75
CA ASP A 43 34.96 6.93 -38.57
C ASP A 43 36.38 7.38 -38.14
N PRO A 44 36.99 8.42 -38.78
CA PRO A 44 38.30 8.91 -38.36
C PRO A 44 38.19 9.67 -37.03
N GLY A 45 38.83 9.15 -36.02
CA GLY A 45 39.31 9.73 -34.78
C GLY A 45 38.62 11.00 -34.25
N VAL A 46 37.70 10.83 -33.31
CA VAL A 46 37.29 11.91 -32.43
C VAL A 46 38.45 12.21 -31.48
N VAL A 47 39.06 13.37 -31.62
CA VAL A 47 40.05 13.89 -30.68
C VAL A 47 39.34 14.20 -29.39
N ALA A 48 39.74 13.55 -28.29
CA ALA A 48 39.19 13.82 -26.97
C ALA A 48 39.37 15.32 -26.60
N GLY A 49 38.27 16.04 -26.50
CA GLY A 49 38.24 17.38 -25.92
C GLY A 49 38.60 17.32 -24.43
N PRO A 50 39.01 18.46 -23.84
CA PRO A 50 39.33 18.50 -22.41
C PRO A 50 38.13 18.02 -21.57
N ALA A 51 38.40 17.15 -20.60
CA ALA A 51 37.40 16.60 -19.70
C ALA A 51 36.57 17.71 -19.05
N GLU A 52 35.27 17.64 -19.21
CA GLU A 52 34.31 18.52 -18.54
C GLU A 52 34.48 18.35 -17.03
N PRO A 53 34.50 19.45 -16.21
CA PRO A 53 34.60 19.32 -14.77
C PRO A 53 33.40 18.52 -14.26
N PRO A 54 33.57 17.68 -13.20
CA PRO A 54 32.48 16.88 -12.68
C PRO A 54 31.34 17.82 -12.26
N ALA A 55 30.13 17.48 -12.68
CA ALA A 55 28.91 18.18 -12.28
C ALA A 55 28.87 18.30 -10.76
N PRO A 56 28.41 19.44 -10.20
CA PRO A 56 28.26 19.56 -8.76
C PRO A 56 27.40 18.38 -8.26
N GLY A 57 27.97 17.63 -7.31
CA GLY A 57 27.33 16.42 -6.81
C GLY A 57 25.90 16.74 -6.33
N LEU A 58 24.93 15.97 -6.78
CA LEU A 58 23.58 15.99 -6.24
C LEU A 58 23.71 15.90 -4.70
N PRO A 59 22.87 16.64 -3.94
CA PRO A 59 22.82 16.46 -2.50
C PRO A 59 22.62 14.98 -2.19
N PRO A 60 23.24 14.45 -1.13
CA PRO A 60 23.05 13.04 -0.78
C PRO A 60 21.56 12.78 -0.67
N ALA A 61 21.11 11.66 -1.25
CA ALA A 61 19.73 11.22 -1.09
C ALA A 61 19.38 11.24 0.40
N PRO A 62 18.18 11.69 0.78
CA PRO A 62 17.76 11.66 2.18
C PRO A 62 17.92 10.22 2.69
N ASP A 63 18.42 10.09 3.92
CA ASP A 63 18.58 8.80 4.58
C ASP A 63 17.23 8.05 4.49
N PRO A 64 17.15 6.93 3.78
CA PRO A 64 15.89 6.17 3.64
C PRO A 64 15.36 5.66 4.99
N LEU A 65 16.16 5.75 6.04
CA LEU A 65 15.79 5.43 7.42
C LEU A 65 15.37 6.68 8.21
N ALA A 66 15.55 7.89 7.67
CA ALA A 66 15.11 9.12 8.31
C ALA A 66 13.60 9.25 8.21
N VAL A 67 12.90 8.81 9.25
CA VAL A 67 11.45 9.09 9.39
C VAL A 67 11.25 10.60 9.40
N PRO A 68 10.39 11.17 8.55
CA PRO A 68 10.15 12.62 8.55
C PRO A 68 9.72 13.09 9.93
N VAL A 69 10.43 14.08 10.49
CA VAL A 69 10.04 14.70 11.74
C VAL A 69 9.05 15.81 11.42
N PHE A 70 7.79 15.60 11.76
CA PHE A 70 6.75 16.62 11.59
C PHE A 70 6.83 17.64 12.72
N ALA A 71 7.14 18.90 12.38
CA ALA A 71 7.11 20.04 13.30
C ALA A 71 5.68 20.63 13.31
N GLY A 72 4.88 20.28 14.29
CA GLY A 72 3.56 20.87 14.53
C GLY A 72 3.29 21.01 16.03
N PRO A 73 2.30 21.81 16.46
CA PRO A 73 1.91 21.83 17.86
C PRO A 73 1.48 20.43 18.28
N ALA A 74 2.21 19.86 19.25
CA ALA A 74 1.93 18.54 19.79
C ALA A 74 0.82 18.66 20.84
N ALA A 75 -0.19 17.79 20.76
CA ALA A 75 -1.10 17.56 21.87
C ALA A 75 -0.32 16.83 22.99
N ALA A 76 -0.41 17.35 24.21
CA ALA A 76 0.11 16.65 25.37
C ALA A 76 -0.68 15.34 25.56
N GLN A 77 0.03 14.30 25.99
CA GLN A 77 -0.67 13.07 26.42
C GLN A 77 -1.45 13.34 27.71
N ASP A 78 -2.65 12.79 27.78
CA ASP A 78 -3.46 12.83 29.00
C ASP A 78 -3.77 11.39 29.47
N PRO A 79 -3.07 10.92 30.51
CA PRO A 79 -3.32 9.61 31.10
C PRO A 79 -4.49 9.58 32.08
N THR A 80 -5.14 10.73 32.36
CA THR A 80 -6.24 10.79 33.31
C THR A 80 -7.53 10.26 32.66
N PRO A 81 -8.36 9.48 33.41
CA PRO A 81 -9.66 9.09 32.91
C PRO A 81 -10.57 10.31 32.69
N PHE A 82 -11.35 10.31 31.64
CA PHE A 82 -12.35 11.34 31.40
C PHE A 82 -13.44 11.30 32.50
N THR A 83 -13.76 12.44 33.09
CA THR A 83 -14.70 12.57 34.20
C THR A 83 -15.86 13.53 33.95
N GLY A 84 -16.11 13.91 32.71
CA GLY A 84 -17.19 14.84 32.35
C GLY A 84 -18.38 14.16 31.70
N THR A 85 -19.29 14.98 31.15
CA THR A 85 -20.32 14.52 30.22
C THR A 85 -19.77 14.65 28.80
N ALA A 86 -19.63 13.53 28.10
CA ALA A 86 -19.13 13.54 26.72
C ALA A 86 -20.15 14.24 25.78
N PRO A 87 -19.69 15.07 24.83
CA PRO A 87 -20.56 15.73 23.86
C PRO A 87 -21.00 14.80 22.71
N PHE A 88 -20.74 13.50 22.82
CA PHE A 88 -21.05 12.47 21.83
C PHE A 88 -21.45 11.15 22.50
N GLY A 89 -22.13 10.30 21.74
CA GLY A 89 -22.42 8.93 22.16
C GLY A 89 -21.18 8.02 22.11
N PRO A 90 -21.22 6.83 22.73
CA PRO A 90 -20.08 5.91 22.78
C PRO A 90 -19.52 5.61 21.38
N PRO A 91 -18.25 5.93 21.10
CA PRO A 91 -17.63 5.70 19.80
C PRO A 91 -17.10 4.27 19.63
N SER A 92 -16.78 3.92 18.38
CA SER A 92 -15.95 2.77 18.04
C SER A 92 -14.55 3.20 17.65
N PHE A 93 -13.59 2.28 17.75
CA PHE A 93 -12.17 2.55 17.55
C PHE A 93 -11.54 1.64 16.48
N VAL A 94 -10.61 2.23 15.72
CA VAL A 94 -9.60 1.49 14.99
C VAL A 94 -8.25 2.03 15.47
N PRO A 95 -7.33 1.17 15.88
CA PRO A 95 -7.40 -0.28 15.91
C PRO A 95 -8.37 -0.82 16.98
N ALA A 96 -8.80 -2.07 16.81
CA ALA A 96 -9.69 -2.73 17.76
C ALA A 96 -9.00 -2.92 19.12
N ASN A 97 -9.80 -2.92 20.20
CA ASN A 97 -9.29 -3.13 21.56
C ASN A 97 -8.50 -4.44 21.69
N GLY A 98 -7.32 -4.36 22.30
CA GLY A 98 -6.41 -5.50 22.52
C GLY A 98 -5.61 -5.92 21.29
N SER A 99 -5.68 -5.20 20.15
CA SER A 99 -4.94 -5.55 18.95
C SER A 99 -3.46 -5.19 19.03
N THR A 100 -2.64 -5.87 18.21
CA THR A 100 -1.25 -5.48 17.90
C THR A 100 -1.22 -4.98 16.46
N VAL A 101 -0.63 -3.79 16.24
CA VAL A 101 -0.60 -3.10 14.96
C VAL A 101 0.79 -2.58 14.63
N GLY A 102 0.99 -2.12 13.39
CA GLY A 102 2.23 -1.49 12.96
C GLY A 102 2.44 -0.09 13.54
N VAL A 103 3.66 0.40 13.44
CA VAL A 103 4.10 1.65 14.07
C VAL A 103 3.56 2.93 13.43
N ALA A 104 2.92 2.84 12.26
CA ALA A 104 2.26 3.97 11.61
C ALA A 104 0.74 4.03 11.84
N GLN A 105 0.18 3.15 12.66
CA GLN A 105 -1.26 3.09 12.89
C GLN A 105 -1.77 4.35 13.59
N PRO A 106 -2.69 5.13 12.98
CA PRO A 106 -3.40 6.20 13.66
C PRO A 106 -4.50 5.63 14.56
N ILE A 107 -4.91 6.41 15.56
CA ILE A 107 -6.15 6.14 16.29
C ILE A 107 -7.30 6.76 15.51
N ILE A 108 -8.28 5.96 15.11
CA ILE A 108 -9.49 6.38 14.41
C ILE A 108 -10.67 6.20 15.36
N ILE A 109 -11.39 7.29 15.61
CA ILE A 109 -12.53 7.35 16.52
C ILE A 109 -13.77 7.65 15.68
N ASN A 110 -14.67 6.68 15.57
CA ASN A 110 -15.91 6.82 14.82
C ASN A 110 -17.08 7.08 15.78
N PHE A 111 -17.68 8.25 15.68
CA PHE A 111 -18.83 8.63 16.47
C PHE A 111 -20.13 8.13 15.83
N PRO A 112 -21.15 7.75 16.63
CA PRO A 112 -22.43 7.24 16.11
C PRO A 112 -23.30 8.31 15.44
N GLY A 113 -22.94 9.58 15.55
CA GLY A 113 -23.63 10.72 14.97
C GLY A 113 -22.71 11.91 14.75
N LEU A 114 -23.28 13.00 14.17
CA LEU A 114 -22.54 14.24 13.95
C LEU A 114 -22.07 14.82 15.29
N VAL A 115 -20.87 15.36 15.30
CA VAL A 115 -20.27 16.08 16.43
C VAL A 115 -20.33 17.58 16.10
N ASP A 116 -21.18 18.31 16.84
CA ASP A 116 -21.42 19.74 16.59
C ASP A 116 -20.26 20.63 17.12
N ASP A 117 -19.65 20.24 18.22
CA ASP A 117 -18.53 20.96 18.85
C ASP A 117 -17.27 20.09 18.83
N SER A 118 -16.44 20.31 17.81
CA SER A 118 -15.18 19.57 17.62
C SER A 118 -14.19 19.83 18.76
N GLY A 119 -14.14 21.05 19.30
CA GLY A 119 -13.23 21.39 20.39
C GLY A 119 -13.60 20.72 21.71
N ALA A 120 -14.91 20.69 22.03
CA ALA A 120 -15.39 19.94 23.20
C ALA A 120 -15.16 18.44 23.04
N ALA A 121 -15.33 17.90 21.81
CA ALA A 121 -15.07 16.49 21.54
C ALA A 121 -13.58 16.13 21.67
N GLU A 122 -12.67 16.92 21.11
CA GLU A 122 -11.23 16.71 21.29
C GLU A 122 -10.82 16.78 22.75
N SER A 123 -11.41 17.70 23.51
CA SER A 123 -11.15 17.83 24.96
C SER A 123 -11.67 16.65 25.79
N ALA A 124 -12.62 15.88 25.24
CA ALA A 124 -13.16 14.67 25.87
C ALA A 124 -12.44 13.39 25.41
N VAL A 125 -11.37 13.51 24.62
CA VAL A 125 -10.57 12.37 24.17
C VAL A 125 -9.17 12.47 24.75
N HIS A 126 -8.86 11.54 25.65
CA HIS A 126 -7.55 11.43 26.30
C HIS A 126 -6.75 10.29 25.68
N VAL A 127 -5.55 10.58 25.19
CA VAL A 127 -4.64 9.59 24.62
C VAL A 127 -3.39 9.50 25.49
N SER A 128 -2.99 8.30 25.84
CA SER A 128 -1.77 8.02 26.57
C SER A 128 -1.01 6.84 25.98
N SER A 129 0.32 6.84 26.12
CA SER A 129 1.15 5.73 25.68
C SER A 129 2.36 5.51 26.57
N VAL A 130 2.92 4.31 26.53
CA VAL A 130 4.16 3.93 27.22
C VAL A 130 5.12 3.30 26.18
N PRO A 131 6.22 3.98 25.82
CA PRO A 131 6.65 5.33 26.28
C PRO A 131 5.69 6.43 25.79
N PRO A 132 5.69 7.60 26.45
CA PRO A 132 4.88 8.75 26.03
C PRO A 132 5.32 9.28 24.67
N VAL A 133 4.37 9.46 23.74
CA VAL A 133 4.62 9.94 22.37
C VAL A 133 3.73 11.14 22.08
N PRO A 134 4.25 12.30 21.66
CA PRO A 134 3.44 13.45 21.27
C PRO A 134 2.71 13.17 19.96
N GLY A 135 1.49 13.72 19.85
CA GLY A 135 0.67 13.53 18.65
C GLY A 135 -0.26 14.71 18.40
N LYS A 136 -1.14 14.55 17.44
CA LYS A 136 -2.13 15.58 17.08
C LYS A 136 -3.47 14.97 16.72
N PHE A 137 -4.55 15.72 16.98
CA PHE A 137 -5.89 15.45 16.48
C PHE A 137 -6.10 16.05 15.09
N TYR A 138 -6.97 15.43 14.32
CA TYR A 138 -7.52 15.99 13.09
C TYR A 138 -8.84 15.30 12.72
N TRP A 139 -9.75 16.06 12.10
CA TRP A 139 -11.06 15.57 11.69
C TRP A 139 -11.03 15.15 10.23
N MET A 140 -11.39 13.91 9.96
CA MET A 140 -11.60 13.42 8.59
C MET A 140 -13.01 13.74 8.10
N THR A 141 -14.01 13.60 8.98
CA THR A 141 -15.41 13.92 8.73
C THR A 141 -16.03 14.42 10.03
N PRO A 142 -17.25 15.04 9.99
CA PRO A 142 -17.96 15.41 11.22
C PRO A 142 -18.30 14.25 12.16
N THR A 143 -18.10 13.01 11.73
CA THR A 143 -18.34 11.79 12.53
C THR A 143 -17.07 11.00 12.80
N GLN A 144 -15.90 11.47 12.35
CA GLN A 144 -14.65 10.74 12.51
C GLN A 144 -13.51 11.67 12.93
N LEU A 145 -13.06 11.52 14.15
CA LEU A 145 -11.85 12.13 14.70
C LEU A 145 -10.70 11.12 14.61
N ARG A 146 -9.54 11.62 14.24
CA ARG A 146 -8.30 10.83 14.26
C ARG A 146 -7.26 11.48 15.14
N TRP A 147 -6.40 10.65 15.69
CA TRP A 147 -5.19 11.08 16.38
C TRP A 147 -4.01 10.25 15.87
N ARG A 148 -2.92 10.92 15.57
CA ARG A 148 -1.66 10.24 15.24
C ARG A 148 -0.49 10.81 16.01
N PRO A 149 0.56 10.00 16.28
CA PRO A 149 1.82 10.53 16.79
C PRO A 149 2.46 11.47 15.76
N LEU A 150 3.31 12.39 16.20
CA LEU A 150 4.06 13.27 15.30
C LEU A 150 5.06 12.48 14.44
N ASN A 151 5.68 11.45 15.02
CA ASN A 151 6.52 10.46 14.34
C ASN A 151 5.89 9.08 14.52
N PHE A 152 6.36 8.07 13.83
CA PHE A 152 5.87 6.71 14.07
C PHE A 152 5.99 6.32 15.54
N TRP A 153 5.04 5.51 16.00
CA TRP A 153 5.15 4.91 17.32
C TRP A 153 6.49 4.17 17.47
N PRO A 154 7.15 4.22 18.61
CA PRO A 154 8.21 3.25 18.91
C PRO A 154 7.64 1.81 18.85
N ALA A 155 8.49 0.85 18.52
CA ALA A 155 8.11 -0.55 18.62
C ALA A 155 7.69 -0.90 20.07
N HIS A 156 6.71 -1.81 20.19
CA HIS A 156 6.20 -2.32 21.47
C HIS A 156 5.64 -1.24 22.42
N THR A 157 5.06 -0.19 21.84
CA THR A 157 4.38 0.87 22.60
C THR A 157 2.98 0.42 22.99
N ALA A 158 2.64 0.48 24.27
CA ALA A 158 1.28 0.32 24.75
C ALA A 158 0.54 1.65 24.64
N VAL A 159 -0.67 1.64 24.06
CA VAL A 159 -1.48 2.84 23.83
C VAL A 159 -2.85 2.65 24.46
N THR A 160 -3.36 3.69 25.12
CA THR A 160 -4.73 3.75 25.66
C THR A 160 -5.40 5.01 25.14
N VAL A 161 -6.64 4.89 24.73
CA VAL A 161 -7.52 5.99 24.37
C VAL A 161 -8.80 5.90 25.20
N ASP A 162 -9.15 7.02 25.84
CA ASP A 162 -10.43 7.22 26.55
C ASP A 162 -11.18 8.32 25.79
N ALA A 163 -12.28 7.97 25.16
CA ALA A 163 -13.13 8.93 24.46
C ALA A 163 -14.47 9.01 25.21
N GLY A 164 -14.58 10.02 26.06
CA GLY A 164 -15.78 10.28 26.84
C GLY A 164 -16.18 9.16 27.80
N GLY A 165 -15.21 8.44 28.36
CA GLY A 165 -15.42 7.28 29.25
C GLY A 165 -15.52 5.94 28.50
N THR A 166 -15.47 5.94 27.16
CA THR A 166 -15.34 4.71 26.36
C THR A 166 -13.86 4.45 26.13
N VAL A 167 -13.32 3.39 26.72
CA VAL A 167 -11.87 3.11 26.70
C VAL A 167 -11.52 1.99 25.75
N SER A 168 -10.45 2.17 24.99
CA SER A 168 -9.84 1.16 24.15
C SER A 168 -8.32 1.18 24.34
N SER A 169 -7.65 0.05 24.13
CA SER A 169 -6.19 -0.04 24.19
C SER A 169 -5.67 -0.95 23.09
N PHE A 170 -4.44 -0.70 22.64
CA PHE A 170 -3.73 -1.54 21.69
C PHE A 170 -2.22 -1.44 21.96
N GLN A 171 -1.44 -2.22 21.24
CA GLN A 171 0.02 -2.11 21.26
C GLN A 171 0.59 -2.14 19.85
N THR A 172 1.76 -1.53 19.67
CA THR A 172 2.53 -1.71 18.44
C THR A 172 3.39 -2.96 18.52
N GLY A 173 3.63 -3.58 17.36
CA GLY A 173 4.58 -4.68 17.20
C GLY A 173 6.00 -4.19 16.97
N ASP A 174 6.81 -4.99 16.27
CA ASP A 174 8.08 -4.56 15.71
C ASP A 174 7.89 -3.36 14.77
N SER A 175 8.91 -2.52 14.65
CA SER A 175 8.93 -1.48 13.60
C SER A 175 9.30 -2.14 12.27
N VAL A 176 8.30 -2.51 11.47
CA VAL A 176 8.47 -3.05 10.12
C VAL A 176 8.15 -1.95 9.13
N LEU A 177 9.13 -1.50 8.34
CA LEU A 177 8.98 -0.39 7.39
C LEU A 177 9.38 -0.84 5.99
N ALA A 178 8.50 -0.60 5.01
CA ALA A 178 8.82 -0.73 3.59
C ALA A 178 9.09 0.65 2.99
N THR A 179 10.21 0.79 2.30
CA THR A 179 10.59 2.02 1.59
C THR A 179 10.71 1.72 0.09
N ALA A 180 9.78 2.25 -0.69
CA ALA A 180 9.73 2.14 -2.14
C ALA A 180 10.47 3.30 -2.79
N ASP A 181 11.62 3.05 -3.36
CA ASP A 181 12.46 4.04 -4.05
C ASP A 181 12.29 3.90 -5.57
N ASP A 182 11.61 4.87 -6.17
CA ASP A 182 11.35 4.90 -7.61
C ASP A 182 12.64 5.04 -8.43
N ALA A 183 13.61 5.78 -7.94
CA ALA A 183 14.87 5.99 -8.66
C ALA A 183 15.70 4.71 -8.83
N THR A 184 15.54 3.75 -7.91
CA THR A 184 16.26 2.47 -7.95
C THR A 184 15.37 1.29 -8.31
N HIS A 185 14.05 1.48 -8.35
CA HIS A 185 13.03 0.44 -8.49
C HIS A 185 13.19 -0.67 -7.45
N GLN A 186 13.54 -0.29 -6.21
CA GLN A 186 13.73 -1.21 -5.10
C GLN A 186 12.77 -0.89 -3.94
N LEU A 187 12.18 -1.93 -3.37
CA LEU A 187 11.44 -1.89 -2.12
C LEU A 187 12.33 -2.45 -1.02
N THR A 188 12.85 -1.58 -0.17
CA THR A 188 13.69 -1.98 0.97
C THR A 188 12.83 -2.14 2.21
N VAL A 189 12.92 -3.30 2.85
CA VAL A 189 12.22 -3.57 4.11
C VAL A 189 13.23 -3.55 5.25
N THR A 190 12.91 -2.78 6.28
CA THR A 190 13.65 -2.78 7.55
C THR A 190 12.78 -3.31 8.68
N ARG A 191 13.38 -4.02 9.62
CA ARG A 191 12.77 -4.43 10.89
C ARG A 191 13.62 -3.91 12.04
N ASN A 192 13.01 -3.10 12.91
CA ASN A 192 13.68 -2.46 14.05
C ASN A 192 14.98 -1.74 13.64
N GLY A 193 14.95 -1.06 12.48
CA GLY A 193 16.06 -0.29 11.93
C GLY A 193 17.11 -1.09 11.15
N ALA A 194 17.07 -2.42 11.15
CA ALA A 194 17.97 -3.25 10.36
C ALA A 194 17.33 -3.63 9.01
N VAL A 195 18.09 -3.55 7.90
CA VAL A 195 17.62 -4.01 6.60
C VAL A 195 17.41 -5.52 6.65
N GLU A 196 16.18 -5.96 6.43
CA GLU A 196 15.80 -7.36 6.42
C GLU A 196 15.74 -7.92 4.99
N LYS A 197 15.24 -7.10 4.04
CA LYS A 197 15.06 -7.54 2.66
C LYS A 197 15.06 -6.36 1.69
N THR A 198 15.61 -6.58 0.49
CA THR A 198 15.45 -5.69 -0.66
C THR A 198 14.76 -6.46 -1.78
N ILE A 199 13.70 -5.88 -2.34
CA ILE A 199 12.80 -6.51 -3.29
C ILE A 199 12.77 -5.67 -4.57
N PRO A 200 13.15 -6.23 -5.73
CA PRO A 200 12.90 -5.56 -7.01
C PRO A 200 11.41 -5.31 -7.21
N MET A 201 11.04 -4.09 -7.57
CA MET A 201 9.66 -3.68 -7.78
C MET A 201 9.47 -2.91 -9.09
N SER A 202 8.22 -2.73 -9.48
CA SER A 202 7.78 -1.83 -10.55
C SER A 202 6.56 -1.06 -10.05
N MET A 203 6.58 0.25 -10.13
CA MET A 203 5.51 1.12 -9.64
C MET A 203 4.66 1.70 -10.79
N GLY A 204 3.90 2.73 -10.48
CA GLY A 204 3.02 3.42 -11.41
C GLY A 204 3.79 4.16 -12.51
N MET A 205 3.48 3.85 -13.77
CA MET A 205 4.12 4.43 -14.94
C MET A 205 3.77 5.92 -15.14
N SER A 206 4.69 6.69 -15.68
CA SER A 206 4.48 8.11 -16.03
C SER A 206 3.48 8.28 -17.18
N ALA A 207 3.40 7.31 -18.09
CA ALA A 207 2.45 7.33 -19.19
C ALA A 207 1.00 7.29 -18.65
N GLY A 208 0.16 8.24 -19.09
CA GLY A 208 -1.23 8.34 -18.65
C GLY A 208 -1.43 8.94 -17.25
N GLY A 209 -0.37 9.37 -16.56
CA GLY A 209 -0.47 9.98 -15.24
C GLY A 209 -0.75 8.99 -14.11
N HIS A 210 -0.18 7.80 -14.22
CA HIS A 210 -0.41 6.68 -13.30
C HIS A 210 0.69 6.51 -12.24
N GLN A 211 1.54 7.54 -12.04
CA GLN A 211 2.63 7.45 -11.07
C GLN A 211 2.11 7.17 -9.67
N THR A 212 2.77 6.26 -8.96
CA THR A 212 2.53 6.08 -7.52
C THR A 212 2.91 7.37 -6.80
N PRO A 213 2.01 8.02 -6.06
CA PRO A 213 2.35 9.30 -5.42
C PRO A 213 3.39 9.14 -4.32
N ASN A 214 4.33 10.11 -4.23
CA ASN A 214 5.23 10.20 -3.08
C ASN A 214 4.42 10.40 -1.79
N GLY A 215 4.84 9.76 -0.72
CA GLY A 215 4.18 9.94 0.56
C GLY A 215 4.48 8.86 1.57
N ILE A 216 3.91 9.04 2.75
CA ILE A 216 3.95 8.08 3.84
C ILE A 216 2.57 7.47 3.95
N TYR A 217 2.52 6.19 3.82
CA TYR A 217 1.32 5.35 3.88
C TYR A 217 1.47 4.30 4.98
N TYR A 218 0.41 3.55 5.21
CA TYR A 218 0.45 2.38 6.08
C TYR A 218 -0.49 1.30 5.56
N VAL A 219 -0.20 0.06 5.92
CA VAL A 219 -1.05 -1.07 5.56
C VAL A 219 -2.42 -0.91 6.20
N GLN A 220 -3.45 -0.83 5.37
CA GLN A 220 -4.86 -0.72 5.79
C GLN A 220 -5.53 -2.09 5.85
N GLU A 221 -5.31 -2.92 4.83
CA GLU A 221 -5.97 -4.19 4.67
C GLU A 221 -5.11 -5.19 3.87
N LYS A 222 -5.32 -6.48 4.12
CA LYS A 222 -4.69 -7.56 3.36
C LYS A 222 -5.75 -8.47 2.76
N MET A 223 -5.68 -8.69 1.46
CA MET A 223 -6.59 -9.53 0.72
C MET A 223 -5.82 -10.65 0.02
N PRO A 224 -6.14 -11.94 0.27
CA PRO A 224 -5.51 -13.05 -0.44
C PRO A 224 -5.66 -12.94 -1.95
N SER A 225 -6.79 -12.38 -2.40
CA SER A 225 -7.09 -12.12 -3.81
C SER A 225 -8.09 -10.97 -3.92
N VAL A 226 -7.92 -10.12 -4.94
CA VAL A 226 -8.84 -9.02 -5.25
C VAL A 226 -8.96 -8.83 -6.76
N VAL A 227 -10.16 -8.48 -7.25
CA VAL A 227 -10.37 -8.08 -8.64
C VAL A 227 -10.12 -6.58 -8.76
N MET A 228 -9.09 -6.22 -9.49
CA MET A 228 -8.82 -4.83 -9.87
C MET A 228 -9.52 -4.52 -11.19
N ASP A 229 -10.37 -3.50 -11.19
CA ASP A 229 -11.21 -3.11 -12.31
C ASP A 229 -11.11 -1.60 -12.51
N SER A 230 -10.48 -1.18 -13.60
CA SER A 230 -10.27 0.24 -13.92
C SER A 230 -11.56 1.04 -14.07
N SER A 231 -12.69 0.37 -14.35
CA SER A 231 -13.99 1.05 -14.46
C SER A 231 -14.47 1.64 -13.13
N THR A 232 -13.97 1.16 -12.01
CA THR A 232 -14.33 1.66 -10.66
C THR A 232 -13.86 3.10 -10.41
N TYR A 233 -12.84 3.56 -11.13
CA TYR A 233 -12.35 4.95 -11.09
C TYR A 233 -12.50 5.69 -12.42
N GLY A 234 -13.41 5.21 -13.31
CA GLY A 234 -13.84 5.91 -14.51
C GLY A 234 -13.04 5.62 -15.78
N VAL A 235 -12.10 4.66 -15.76
CA VAL A 235 -11.36 4.23 -16.95
C VAL A 235 -12.02 2.97 -17.54
N PRO A 236 -12.64 3.03 -18.74
CA PRO A 236 -13.28 1.86 -19.33
C PRO A 236 -12.31 0.70 -19.54
N VAL A 237 -12.70 -0.52 -19.18
CA VAL A 237 -11.84 -1.72 -19.21
C VAL A 237 -11.22 -1.98 -20.61
N ASN A 238 -11.92 -1.61 -21.67
CA ASN A 238 -11.49 -1.77 -23.04
C ASN A 238 -10.75 -0.56 -23.64
N SER A 239 -10.40 0.44 -22.82
CA SER A 239 -9.59 1.59 -23.25
C SER A 239 -8.09 1.27 -23.19
N THR A 240 -7.26 2.17 -23.72
CA THR A 240 -5.77 2.00 -23.76
C THR A 240 -5.17 1.71 -22.38
N TYR A 241 -5.72 2.32 -21.32
CA TYR A 241 -5.27 2.13 -19.94
C TYR A 241 -6.30 1.36 -19.09
N GLY A 242 -7.28 0.73 -19.77
CA GLY A 242 -8.29 -0.08 -19.10
C GLY A 242 -7.76 -1.46 -18.76
N TYR A 243 -8.22 -1.98 -17.62
CA TYR A 243 -7.93 -3.35 -17.22
C TYR A 243 -9.01 -3.92 -16.31
N LYS A 244 -9.10 -5.24 -16.31
CA LYS A 244 -9.79 -6.01 -15.28
C LYS A 244 -9.00 -7.29 -15.05
N THR A 245 -8.39 -7.40 -13.90
CA THR A 245 -7.51 -8.51 -13.56
C THR A 245 -7.68 -8.94 -12.11
N THR A 246 -7.49 -10.22 -11.84
CA THR A 246 -7.40 -10.71 -10.47
C THR A 246 -5.93 -10.68 -10.06
N VAL A 247 -5.64 -10.02 -8.94
CA VAL A 247 -4.32 -10.03 -8.32
C VAL A 247 -4.39 -10.82 -7.01
N GLU A 248 -3.27 -11.43 -6.66
CA GLU A 248 -3.14 -12.22 -5.44
C GLU A 248 -2.23 -11.50 -4.44
N LEU A 249 -2.42 -11.82 -3.16
CA LEU A 249 -1.56 -11.34 -2.06
C LEU A 249 -1.49 -9.81 -2.03
N ALA A 250 -2.66 -9.18 -2.15
CA ALA A 250 -2.79 -7.73 -2.20
C ALA A 250 -2.76 -7.12 -0.79
N VAL A 251 -1.83 -6.19 -0.56
CA VAL A 251 -1.68 -5.42 0.67
C VAL A 251 -2.01 -3.97 0.34
N ARG A 252 -3.19 -3.52 0.77
CA ARG A 252 -3.68 -2.16 0.52
C ARG A 252 -2.96 -1.16 1.39
N PHE A 253 -2.49 -0.06 0.81
CA PHE A 253 -1.88 1.03 1.56
C PHE A 253 -2.53 2.40 1.31
N ASP A 254 -3.45 2.48 0.35
CA ASP A 254 -4.13 3.73 -0.05
C ASP A 254 -5.62 3.44 -0.31
N ASP A 255 -6.52 4.35 0.14
CA ASP A 255 -7.97 4.21 -0.08
C ASP A 255 -8.37 4.43 -1.53
N SER A 256 -7.52 5.05 -2.35
CA SER A 256 -7.74 5.19 -3.78
C SER A 256 -7.57 3.88 -4.56
N GLY A 257 -7.00 2.85 -3.92
CA GLY A 257 -6.89 1.51 -4.48
C GLY A 257 -5.49 1.11 -4.90
N ASP A 258 -4.46 1.67 -4.28
CA ASP A 258 -3.09 1.24 -4.49
C ASP A 258 -2.69 0.12 -3.51
N PHE A 259 -1.97 -0.87 -4.04
CA PHE A 259 -1.58 -2.09 -3.34
C PHE A 259 -0.12 -2.46 -3.60
N VAL A 260 0.52 -3.10 -2.64
CA VAL A 260 1.65 -3.99 -2.91
C VAL A 260 1.09 -5.37 -3.21
N HIS A 261 1.39 -5.96 -4.37
CA HIS A 261 0.77 -7.23 -4.75
C HIS A 261 1.64 -8.11 -5.66
N SER A 262 1.24 -9.37 -5.80
CA SER A 262 1.84 -10.31 -6.75
C SER A 262 1.55 -9.89 -8.19
N ALA A 263 2.61 -9.71 -8.99
CA ALA A 263 2.52 -9.34 -10.40
C ALA A 263 3.45 -10.20 -11.26
N PRO A 264 3.08 -11.46 -11.53
CA PRO A 264 3.91 -12.38 -12.32
C PRO A 264 4.14 -11.91 -13.76
N TRP A 265 3.25 -11.06 -14.31
CA TRP A 265 3.32 -10.54 -15.68
C TRP A 265 4.37 -9.44 -15.87
N SER A 266 4.87 -8.84 -14.79
CA SER A 266 5.85 -7.73 -14.84
C SER A 266 7.19 -8.08 -14.19
N VAL A 267 7.50 -9.35 -13.96
CA VAL A 267 8.75 -9.77 -13.29
C VAL A 267 9.99 -9.27 -14.06
N ASP A 268 9.92 -9.23 -15.37
CA ASP A 268 11.03 -8.75 -16.21
C ASP A 268 11.23 -7.22 -16.14
N ASP A 269 10.23 -6.48 -15.66
CA ASP A 269 10.25 -5.02 -15.48
C ASP A 269 10.68 -4.62 -14.07
N GLN A 270 10.40 -5.47 -13.07
CA GLN A 270 10.72 -5.22 -11.67
C GLN A 270 12.23 -5.02 -11.47
N GLY A 271 12.58 -3.94 -10.77
CA GLY A 271 13.95 -3.48 -10.59
C GLY A 271 14.54 -2.71 -11.78
N LYS A 272 13.71 -2.34 -12.78
CA LYS A 272 14.19 -1.71 -14.02
C LYS A 272 13.32 -0.54 -14.50
N ARG A 273 12.00 -0.64 -14.40
CA ARG A 273 11.06 0.39 -14.91
C ARG A 273 9.66 0.21 -14.34
N ASP A 274 8.86 1.26 -14.44
CA ASP A 274 7.49 1.32 -13.96
C ASP A 274 6.49 1.02 -15.06
N VAL A 275 5.59 0.06 -14.77
CA VAL A 275 4.59 -0.43 -15.74
C VAL A 275 3.19 -0.59 -15.13
N SER A 276 2.98 -0.23 -13.84
CA SER A 276 1.69 -0.35 -13.19
C SER A 276 0.84 0.92 -13.37
N HIS A 277 -0.36 0.92 -12.79
CA HIS A 277 -1.28 2.06 -12.74
C HIS A 277 -1.35 2.74 -11.35
N GLY A 278 -0.31 2.57 -10.53
CA GLY A 278 -0.21 3.12 -9.17
C GLY A 278 0.28 2.08 -8.15
N CYS A 279 -0.09 0.82 -8.33
CA CYS A 279 0.32 -0.26 -7.44
C CYS A 279 1.83 -0.54 -7.46
N ILE A 280 2.33 -1.12 -6.39
CA ILE A 280 3.71 -1.62 -6.29
C ILE A 280 3.70 -3.11 -6.66
N ASN A 281 4.17 -3.41 -7.86
CA ASN A 281 4.26 -4.76 -8.42
C ASN A 281 5.52 -5.45 -7.94
N ILE A 282 5.41 -6.62 -7.33
CA ILE A 282 6.53 -7.47 -6.93
C ILE A 282 6.30 -8.92 -7.39
N SER A 283 7.37 -9.73 -7.40
CA SER A 283 7.28 -11.12 -7.83
C SER A 283 6.40 -11.95 -6.88
N PRO A 284 5.79 -13.05 -7.35
CA PRO A 284 4.92 -13.88 -6.50
C PRO A 284 5.58 -14.36 -5.20
N ALA A 285 6.86 -14.72 -5.25
CA ALA A 285 7.61 -15.16 -4.07
C ALA A 285 7.80 -14.00 -3.07
N ASN A 286 8.12 -12.79 -3.57
CA ASN A 286 8.26 -11.60 -2.74
C ASN A 286 6.91 -11.14 -2.20
N ALA A 287 5.83 -11.23 -2.99
CA ALA A 287 4.48 -10.90 -2.54
C ALA A 287 4.00 -11.82 -1.41
N ARG A 288 4.30 -13.12 -1.48
CA ARG A 288 4.03 -14.07 -0.40
C ARG A 288 4.75 -13.64 0.87
N TRP A 289 6.06 -13.38 0.76
CA TRP A 289 6.85 -12.93 1.90
C TRP A 289 6.31 -11.60 2.48
N PHE A 290 6.03 -10.61 1.62
CA PHE A 290 5.49 -9.31 2.03
C PHE A 290 4.13 -9.47 2.74
N PHE A 291 3.23 -10.23 2.14
CA PHE A 291 1.91 -10.50 2.70
C PHE A 291 1.98 -11.18 4.08
N ASP A 292 2.92 -12.08 4.29
CA ASP A 292 3.06 -12.81 5.55
C ASP A 292 3.74 -11.98 6.65
N ASN A 293 4.56 -10.96 6.29
CA ASN A 293 5.36 -10.17 7.22
C ASN A 293 4.81 -8.78 7.54
N PHE A 294 3.88 -8.26 6.74
CA PHE A 294 3.26 -6.96 6.97
C PHE A 294 1.85 -7.12 7.55
N GLY A 295 1.48 -6.22 8.47
CA GLY A 295 0.18 -6.16 9.13
C GLY A 295 -0.41 -4.74 9.11
N ALA A 296 -1.68 -4.61 9.51
CA ALA A 296 -2.34 -3.29 9.60
C ALA A 296 -1.51 -2.31 10.43
N GLY A 297 -1.30 -1.11 9.90
CA GLY A 297 -0.52 -0.06 10.53
C GLY A 297 0.98 -0.10 10.26
N ASP A 298 1.52 -1.10 9.54
CA ASP A 298 2.93 -1.07 9.12
C ASP A 298 3.16 -0.01 8.04
N PRO A 299 4.16 0.86 8.18
CA PRO A 299 4.41 1.94 7.25
C PRO A 299 4.94 1.47 5.89
N ILE A 300 4.48 2.16 4.85
CA ILE A 300 4.99 2.06 3.47
C ILE A 300 5.31 3.49 3.04
N VAL A 301 6.56 3.75 2.71
CA VAL A 301 7.04 5.08 2.27
C VAL A 301 7.40 5.01 0.79
N VAL A 302 6.82 5.90 -0.01
CA VAL A 302 7.12 6.06 -1.44
C VAL A 302 7.89 7.36 -1.62
N TYR A 303 9.04 7.32 -2.27
CA TYR A 303 9.86 8.50 -2.56
C TYR A 303 10.56 8.39 -3.92
N ASN A 304 11.09 9.52 -4.39
CA ASN A 304 11.70 9.69 -5.71
C ASN A 304 10.76 9.43 -6.89
N SER A 305 9.47 9.18 -6.65
CA SER A 305 8.46 9.14 -7.70
C SER A 305 8.16 10.55 -8.22
N THR A 306 7.71 10.66 -9.46
CA THR A 306 7.18 11.91 -10.02
C THR A 306 5.71 12.15 -9.67
N GLY A 307 5.05 11.17 -9.04
CA GLY A 307 3.67 11.29 -8.56
C GLY A 307 3.57 12.18 -7.34
N THR A 308 2.50 12.97 -7.29
CA THR A 308 2.21 13.86 -6.15
C THR A 308 0.89 13.44 -5.50
N TYR A 309 0.90 13.24 -4.20
CA TYR A 309 -0.31 12.98 -3.44
C TYR A 309 -1.18 14.24 -3.41
N SER A 310 -2.45 14.12 -3.79
CA SER A 310 -3.38 15.25 -3.86
C SER A 310 -4.78 14.92 -3.34
N ARG A 311 -4.98 13.71 -2.78
CA ARG A 311 -6.31 13.21 -2.41
C ARG A 311 -6.45 13.10 -0.89
N HIS A 312 -7.67 13.36 -0.41
CA HIS A 312 -8.07 13.13 0.96
C HIS A 312 -8.89 11.83 1.01
N ASP A 313 -8.23 10.70 1.01
CA ASP A 313 -8.84 9.38 0.85
C ASP A 313 -8.64 8.44 2.04
N GLY A 314 -8.30 8.99 3.20
CA GLY A 314 -8.10 8.20 4.41
C GLY A 314 -6.66 7.75 4.66
N SER A 315 -5.83 7.65 3.62
CA SER A 315 -4.38 7.46 3.77
C SER A 315 -3.63 8.78 4.03
N ASN A 316 -4.37 9.88 4.08
CA ASN A 316 -3.83 11.24 4.30
C ASN A 316 -3.27 11.49 5.71
N ASP A 317 -3.36 10.52 6.61
CA ASP A 317 -2.91 10.62 8.00
C ASP A 317 -1.48 11.13 8.14
N TRP A 318 -0.59 10.71 7.24
CA TRP A 318 0.83 11.03 7.25
C TRP A 318 1.25 12.05 6.18
N GLN A 319 0.30 12.56 5.38
CA GLN A 319 0.57 13.52 4.29
C GLN A 319 0.35 14.98 4.73
N SER A 320 -0.18 15.23 5.92
CA SER A 320 -0.56 16.55 6.45
C SER A 320 0.32 17.03 7.61
#